data_0e8e6063ce5df9e9a587ccfd54257033
#
_entry.id   0e8e6063ce5df9e9a587ccfd54257033
#
_cell.length_a   1.000
_cell.length_b   1.000
_cell.length_c   1.000
_cell.angle_alpha   90.00
_cell.angle_beta   90.00
_cell.angle_gamma   90.00
#
_symmetry.space_group_name_H-M   'P 1'
#
loop_
_entity.id
_entity.type
_entity.pdbx_description
1 polymer ?
#
loop_
_entity_poly.entity_id
_entity_poly.type
_entity_poly.pdbx_seq_one_letter_code
_entity_poly.pdbx_strand_id
1 'polypeptide(L)'
;DLHQLIHSFLHDALPIWKNDLFRQQVGPRQEPTDYFIDPAFNVDEAADIFKFYLALPMEQDHLIPEPINFAKLRFVPEYTMCQHDNKKQGILDVLDYFERPAQDVVVFGDDVNDLVMFDKRWTSIAMGNAVDELKAQADYVTDRNVEDGIYNACRKFGWI
;
A
#
# COMPACT_ATOMS: atom_id res chain seq x y z
N ASP A 1 -16.03 -17.84 0.25
CA ASP A 1 -15.57 -17.97 1.63
C ASP A 1 -14.47 -16.94 1.87
N LEU A 2 -14.75 -15.92 2.72
CA LEU A 2 -13.85 -14.80 3.02
C LEU A 2 -12.47 -15.28 3.52
N HIS A 3 -12.43 -16.42 4.19
CA HIS A 3 -11.20 -17.05 4.67
C HIS A 3 -10.31 -17.57 3.53
N GLN A 4 -10.91 -18.09 2.46
CA GLN A 4 -10.16 -18.52 1.25
C GLN A 4 -9.66 -17.31 0.46
N LEU A 5 -10.44 -16.23 0.39
CA LEU A 5 -10.01 -15.00 -0.28
C LEU A 5 -8.81 -14.36 0.44
N ILE A 6 -8.86 -14.26 1.78
CA ILE A 6 -7.76 -13.72 2.59
C ILE A 6 -6.51 -14.62 2.50
N HIS A 7 -6.68 -15.93 2.48
CA HIS A 7 -5.56 -16.86 2.30
C HIS A 7 -4.92 -16.78 0.91
N SER A 8 -5.68 -16.53 -0.15
CA SER A 8 -5.11 -16.33 -1.49
C SER A 8 -4.29 -15.03 -1.57
N PHE A 9 -4.69 -13.98 -0.87
CA PHE A 9 -3.93 -12.73 -0.79
C PHE A 9 -2.64 -12.82 0.04
N LEU A 10 -2.55 -13.75 0.98
CA LEU A 10 -1.38 -13.91 1.85
C LEU A 10 -0.36 -14.95 1.35
N HIS A 11 -0.78 -15.86 0.46
CA HIS A 11 0.10 -16.92 -0.05
C HIS A 11 0.68 -16.64 -1.44
N ASP A 12 0.08 -15.75 -2.21
CA ASP A 12 0.66 -15.23 -3.43
C ASP A 12 1.44 -13.95 -3.12
N ALA A 13 2.50 -14.09 -2.34
CA ALA A 13 3.60 -13.14 -2.44
C ALA A 13 4.06 -13.20 -3.89
N LEU A 14 3.57 -12.26 -4.68
CA LEU A 14 3.89 -12.17 -6.10
C LEU A 14 5.40 -12.20 -6.25
N PRO A 15 5.95 -13.04 -7.12
CA PRO A 15 7.38 -13.14 -7.30
C PRO A 15 7.92 -11.74 -7.64
N ILE A 16 8.84 -11.24 -6.83
CA ILE A 16 9.52 -9.99 -7.11
C ILE A 16 10.66 -10.30 -8.08
N TRP A 17 10.49 -9.90 -9.33
CA TRP A 17 11.50 -10.05 -10.36
C TRP A 17 12.52 -8.94 -10.23
N LYS A 18 13.79 -9.29 -10.04
CA LYS A 18 14.91 -8.35 -10.03
C LYS A 18 15.86 -8.66 -11.17
N ASN A 19 16.24 -7.66 -11.92
CA ASN A 19 17.33 -7.76 -12.85
C ASN A 19 18.66 -7.31 -12.20
N ASP A 20 19.76 -7.62 -12.85
CA ASP A 20 21.09 -7.27 -12.34
C ASP A 20 21.31 -5.75 -12.27
N LEU A 21 20.70 -4.98 -13.16
CA LEU A 21 20.78 -3.52 -13.14
C LEU A 21 20.14 -2.94 -11.87
N PHE A 22 18.97 -3.44 -11.49
CA PHE A 22 18.32 -3.02 -10.24
C PHE A 22 19.21 -3.34 -9.03
N ARG A 23 19.79 -4.53 -8.96
CA ARG A 23 20.68 -4.95 -7.86
C ARG A 23 21.94 -4.09 -7.78
N GLN A 24 22.53 -3.74 -8.91
CA GLN A 24 23.73 -2.88 -8.97
C GLN A 24 23.43 -1.46 -8.48
N GLN A 25 22.28 -0.91 -8.83
CA GLN A 25 21.91 0.47 -8.49
C GLN A 25 21.41 0.61 -7.06
N VAL A 26 20.58 -0.31 -6.59
CA VAL A 26 19.97 -0.25 -5.25
C VAL A 26 20.86 -0.85 -4.17
N GLY A 27 21.82 -1.72 -4.57
CA GLY A 27 22.72 -2.42 -3.66
C GLY A 27 22.05 -3.59 -2.91
N PRO A 28 22.82 -4.29 -2.06
CA PRO A 28 22.29 -5.37 -1.25
C PRO A 28 21.39 -4.80 -0.15
N ARG A 29 20.15 -5.27 -0.08
CA ARG A 29 19.23 -4.98 1.02
C ARG A 29 18.83 -6.28 1.71
N GLN A 30 18.77 -6.24 3.05
CA GLN A 30 18.07 -7.27 3.80
C GLN A 30 16.57 -7.07 3.55
N GLU A 31 15.99 -7.97 2.82
CA GLU A 31 14.56 -7.95 2.57
C GLU A 31 13.93 -9.24 3.10
N PRO A 32 12.77 -9.16 3.74
CA PRO A 32 12.14 -10.31 4.39
C PRO A 32 11.42 -11.24 3.42
N THR A 33 11.52 -11.01 2.11
CA THR A 33 10.77 -11.74 1.09
C THR A 33 11.67 -12.54 0.17
N ASP A 34 11.20 -13.71 -0.20
CA ASP A 34 11.85 -14.55 -1.20
C ASP A 34 11.77 -13.87 -2.58
N TYR A 35 12.91 -13.79 -3.25
CA TYR A 35 13.01 -13.27 -4.60
C TYR A 35 13.26 -14.38 -5.58
N PHE A 36 12.52 -14.38 -6.67
CA PHE A 36 12.84 -15.19 -7.82
C PHE A 36 13.61 -14.36 -8.85
N ILE A 37 14.78 -14.83 -9.26
CA ILE A 37 15.51 -14.27 -10.39
C ILE A 37 15.24 -15.22 -11.56
N ASP A 38 14.43 -14.77 -12.49
CA ASP A 38 14.19 -15.49 -13.74
C ASP A 38 14.65 -14.64 -14.91
N PRO A 39 15.82 -14.98 -15.50
CA PRO A 39 16.33 -14.27 -16.67
C PRO A 39 15.44 -14.45 -17.91
N ALA A 40 14.57 -15.45 -17.92
CA ALA A 40 13.65 -15.72 -19.01
C ALA A 40 12.27 -15.06 -18.83
N PHE A 41 12.05 -14.34 -17.72
CA PHE A 41 10.79 -13.66 -17.48
C PHE A 41 10.48 -12.65 -18.60
N ASN A 42 9.35 -12.86 -19.24
CA ASN A 42 8.85 -11.98 -20.28
C ASN A 42 7.66 -11.19 -19.74
N VAL A 43 7.83 -9.89 -19.59
CA VAL A 43 6.79 -8.99 -19.07
C VAL A 43 5.54 -8.97 -19.96
N ASP A 44 5.70 -9.19 -21.26
CA ASP A 44 4.60 -9.19 -22.23
C ASP A 44 3.69 -10.43 -22.09
N GLU A 45 4.19 -11.48 -21.43
CA GLU A 45 3.45 -12.71 -21.16
C GLU A 45 2.85 -12.75 -19.74
N ALA A 46 3.15 -11.74 -18.91
CA ALA A 46 2.59 -11.65 -17.57
C ALA A 46 1.09 -11.36 -17.63
N ALA A 47 0.29 -12.16 -16.93
CA ALA A 47 -1.17 -11.98 -16.88
C ALA A 47 -1.54 -10.66 -16.19
N ASP A 48 -0.91 -10.38 -15.04
CA ASP A 48 -1.14 -9.17 -14.24
C ASP A 48 0.15 -8.72 -13.59
N ILE A 49 0.40 -7.42 -13.62
CA ILE A 49 1.50 -6.78 -12.89
C ILE A 49 0.90 -5.79 -11.91
N PHE A 50 0.89 -6.15 -10.64
CA PHE A 50 0.30 -5.31 -9.58
C PHE A 50 1.24 -4.23 -9.07
N LYS A 51 2.55 -4.46 -9.20
CA LYS A 51 3.58 -3.56 -8.69
C LYS A 51 4.88 -3.76 -9.44
N PHE A 52 5.58 -2.68 -9.72
CA PHE A 52 6.94 -2.76 -10.22
C PHE A 52 7.82 -1.67 -9.60
N TYR A 53 9.11 -1.91 -9.60
CA TYR A 53 10.11 -0.99 -9.08
C TYR A 53 11.02 -0.54 -10.21
N LEU A 54 11.21 0.77 -10.30
CA LEU A 54 12.16 1.39 -11.24
C LEU A 54 13.39 1.81 -10.47
N ALA A 55 14.54 1.22 -10.80
CA ALA A 55 15.86 1.64 -10.32
C ALA A 55 16.23 2.97 -11.00
N LEU A 56 15.58 4.04 -10.55
CA LEU A 56 15.69 5.37 -11.12
C LEU A 56 15.94 6.36 -9.98
N PRO A 57 17.09 7.08 -9.96
CA PRO A 57 17.34 8.12 -8.98
C PRO A 57 16.27 9.23 -9.05
N MET A 58 16.03 9.88 -7.91
CA MET A 58 14.97 10.88 -7.78
C MET A 58 15.11 12.03 -8.79
N GLU A 59 16.33 12.42 -9.14
CA GLU A 59 16.62 13.50 -10.09
C GLU A 59 16.16 13.16 -11.52
N GLN A 60 15.93 11.86 -11.79
CA GLN A 60 15.51 11.35 -13.09
C GLN A 60 14.01 11.02 -13.15
N ASP A 61 13.24 11.37 -12.14
CA ASP A 61 11.78 11.13 -12.09
C ASP A 61 11.04 11.69 -13.31
N HIS A 62 11.56 12.75 -13.92
CA HIS A 62 11.03 13.36 -15.14
C HIS A 62 11.11 12.44 -16.38
N LEU A 63 11.90 11.36 -16.30
CA LEU A 63 12.00 10.36 -17.38
C LEU A 63 10.90 9.30 -17.32
N ILE A 64 10.13 9.23 -16.21
CA ILE A 64 9.02 8.27 -16.09
C ILE A 64 7.89 8.69 -17.02
N PRO A 65 7.50 7.84 -17.98
CA PRO A 65 6.40 8.16 -18.89
C PRO A 65 5.07 8.37 -18.16
N GLU A 66 4.26 9.31 -18.63
CA GLU A 66 2.94 9.60 -18.06
C GLU A 66 2.04 8.36 -17.83
N PRO A 67 1.98 7.38 -18.76
CA PRO A 67 1.15 6.19 -18.54
C PRO A 67 1.50 5.37 -17.30
N ILE A 68 2.75 5.45 -16.81
CA ILE A 68 3.21 4.72 -15.62
C ILE A 68 3.47 5.63 -14.41
N ASN A 69 3.24 6.93 -14.55
CA ASN A 69 3.45 7.93 -13.49
C ASN A 69 2.22 8.09 -12.56
N PHE A 70 1.20 7.26 -12.72
CA PHE A 70 -0.12 7.44 -12.09
C PHE A 70 -0.16 7.10 -10.59
N ALA A 71 0.75 6.26 -10.10
CA ALA A 71 0.76 5.83 -8.70
C ALA A 71 2.19 5.60 -8.21
N LYS A 72 2.99 6.66 -8.34
CA LYS A 72 4.39 6.65 -7.97
C LYS A 72 4.55 6.88 -6.47
N LEU A 73 5.23 5.95 -5.80
CA LEU A 73 5.63 6.06 -4.41
C LEU A 73 7.15 5.94 -4.30
N ARG A 74 7.76 6.87 -3.59
CA ARG A 74 9.20 6.88 -3.38
C ARG A 74 9.50 6.92 -1.88
N PHE A 75 10.06 5.83 -1.37
CA PHE A 75 10.51 5.73 0.02
C PHE A 75 12.02 5.97 0.17
N VAL A 76 12.77 5.86 -0.92
CA VAL A 76 14.23 6.02 -0.95
C VAL A 76 14.67 6.70 -2.25
N PRO A 77 15.82 7.43 -2.24
CA PRO A 77 16.27 8.17 -3.43
C PRO A 77 16.62 7.30 -4.63
N GLU A 78 17.01 6.04 -4.41
CA GLU A 78 17.62 5.17 -5.43
C GLU A 78 16.61 4.50 -6.35
N TYR A 79 15.35 4.37 -5.93
CA TYR A 79 14.30 3.78 -6.77
C TYR A 79 12.92 4.34 -6.46
N THR A 80 12.02 4.20 -7.39
CA THR A 80 10.59 4.45 -7.18
C THR A 80 9.79 3.17 -7.37
N MET A 81 8.71 3.07 -6.65
CA MET A 81 7.72 2.01 -6.80
C MET A 81 6.51 2.56 -7.54
N CYS A 82 6.01 1.81 -8.50
CA CYS A 82 4.77 2.10 -9.20
C CYS A 82 3.79 0.95 -8.94
N GLN A 83 2.64 1.28 -8.42
CA GLN A 83 1.56 0.33 -8.18
C GLN A 83 0.22 1.00 -8.46
N HIS A 84 -0.77 0.23 -8.85
CA HIS A 84 -2.13 0.72 -8.89
C HIS A 84 -2.68 0.75 -7.46
N ASP A 85 -2.52 1.89 -6.79
CA ASP A 85 -2.99 2.08 -5.42
C ASP A 85 -4.23 2.95 -5.44
N ASN A 86 -5.39 2.31 -5.49
CA ASN A 86 -6.67 3.00 -5.36
C ASN A 86 -7.42 2.47 -4.13
N LYS A 87 -6.82 2.63 -2.96
CA LYS A 87 -7.37 2.17 -1.67
C LYS A 87 -8.79 2.66 -1.46
N LYS A 88 -9.09 3.91 -1.83
CA LYS A 88 -10.45 4.46 -1.71
C LYS A 88 -11.44 3.74 -2.62
N GLN A 89 -11.07 3.46 -3.86
CA GLN A 89 -11.94 2.70 -4.76
C GLN A 89 -12.15 1.28 -4.23
N GLY A 90 -11.10 0.63 -3.73
CA GLY A 90 -11.24 -0.69 -3.10
C GLY A 90 -12.24 -0.70 -1.94
N ILE A 91 -12.25 0.35 -1.09
CA ILE A 91 -13.26 0.49 -0.04
C ILE A 91 -14.66 0.60 -0.65
N LEU A 92 -14.83 1.41 -1.69
CA LEU A 92 -16.14 1.58 -2.35
C LEU A 92 -16.63 0.29 -2.99
N ASP A 93 -15.75 -0.46 -3.64
CA ASP A 93 -16.08 -1.74 -4.27
C ASP A 93 -16.53 -2.78 -3.23
N VAL A 94 -15.87 -2.81 -2.05
CA VAL A 94 -16.26 -3.66 -0.93
C VAL A 94 -17.63 -3.27 -0.37
N LEU A 95 -17.88 -1.97 -0.21
CA LEU A 95 -19.19 -1.48 0.25
C LEU A 95 -20.31 -1.86 -0.72
N ASP A 96 -20.06 -1.70 -2.02
CA ASP A 96 -21.02 -2.09 -3.06
C ASP A 96 -21.28 -3.60 -3.05
N TYR A 97 -20.22 -4.40 -2.98
CA TYR A 97 -20.33 -5.86 -2.94
C TYR A 97 -21.13 -6.37 -1.74
N PHE A 98 -20.96 -5.77 -0.56
CA PHE A 98 -21.68 -6.15 0.67
C PHE A 98 -22.96 -5.36 0.92
N GLU A 99 -23.35 -4.47 0.00
CA GLU A 99 -24.49 -3.59 0.12
C GLU A 99 -24.51 -2.81 1.47
N ARG A 100 -23.32 -2.30 1.87
CA ARG A 100 -23.16 -1.60 3.15
C ARG A 100 -23.04 -0.08 2.95
N PRO A 101 -23.59 0.71 3.89
CA PRO A 101 -23.46 2.17 3.84
C PRO A 101 -22.04 2.60 4.25
N ALA A 102 -21.60 3.75 3.74
CA ALA A 102 -20.26 4.29 4.01
C ALA A 102 -19.98 4.52 5.52
N GLN A 103 -21.02 4.78 6.31
CA GLN A 103 -20.91 4.98 7.75
C GLN A 103 -20.46 3.74 8.52
N ASP A 104 -20.51 2.56 7.90
CA ASP A 104 -20.04 1.32 8.49
C ASP A 104 -18.52 1.10 8.32
N VAL A 105 -17.86 2.01 7.58
CA VAL A 105 -16.42 1.93 7.33
C VAL A 105 -15.64 2.63 8.44
N VAL A 106 -14.56 1.98 8.84
CA VAL A 106 -13.48 2.57 9.63
C VAL A 106 -12.18 2.32 8.91
N VAL A 107 -11.38 3.35 8.73
CA VAL A 107 -10.05 3.24 8.14
C VAL A 107 -8.99 3.60 9.17
N PHE A 108 -7.87 2.88 9.10
CA PHE A 108 -6.66 3.19 9.85
C PHE A 108 -5.54 3.50 8.87
N GLY A 109 -4.71 4.48 9.18
CA GLY A 109 -3.59 4.87 8.34
C GLY A 109 -2.43 5.43 9.14
N ASP A 110 -1.23 5.36 8.56
CA ASP A 110 -0.02 5.89 9.20
C ASP A 110 0.89 6.68 8.25
N ASP A 111 0.74 6.55 6.93
CA ASP A 111 1.62 7.21 5.97
C ASP A 111 0.85 8.01 4.90
N VAL A 112 1.57 8.80 4.13
CA VAL A 112 1.04 9.69 3.08
C VAL A 112 0.15 8.97 2.07
N ASN A 113 0.49 7.71 1.73
CA ASN A 113 -0.30 6.90 0.81
C ASN A 113 -1.68 6.50 1.36
N ASP A 114 -1.94 6.70 2.65
CA ASP A 114 -3.23 6.45 3.28
C ASP A 114 -4.17 7.65 3.23
N LEU A 115 -3.66 8.83 2.90
CA LEU A 115 -4.48 10.05 2.80
C LEU A 115 -5.69 9.88 1.87
N VAL A 116 -5.56 9.08 0.82
CA VAL A 116 -6.64 8.80 -0.12
C VAL A 116 -7.83 8.05 0.52
N MET A 117 -7.60 7.35 1.64
CA MET A 117 -8.66 6.66 2.39
C MET A 117 -9.37 7.55 3.41
N PHE A 118 -8.80 8.71 3.75
CA PHE A 118 -9.39 9.62 4.73
C PHE A 118 -10.48 10.45 4.07
N ASP A 119 -11.74 10.15 4.38
CA ASP A 119 -12.92 10.72 3.73
C ASP A 119 -14.02 10.96 4.77
N LYS A 120 -14.70 12.08 4.68
CA LYS A 120 -15.76 12.48 5.64
C LYS A 120 -17.00 11.58 5.64
N ARG A 121 -17.09 10.62 4.74
CA ARG A 121 -18.20 9.67 4.68
C ARG A 121 -18.10 8.56 5.72
N TRP A 122 -16.92 8.35 6.28
CA TRP A 122 -16.63 7.28 7.24
C TRP A 122 -15.65 7.73 8.33
N THR A 123 -15.43 6.89 9.32
CA THR A 123 -14.49 7.19 10.41
C THR A 123 -13.05 6.94 9.97
N SER A 124 -12.22 7.97 10.09
CA SER A 124 -10.79 7.94 9.73
C SER A 124 -9.92 8.07 10.98
N ILE A 125 -9.08 7.08 11.25
CA ILE A 125 -8.24 6.99 12.44
C ILE A 125 -6.77 6.99 12.03
N ALA A 126 -6.01 7.98 12.49
CA ALA A 126 -4.57 8.00 12.33
C ALA A 126 -3.89 7.22 13.46
N MET A 127 -2.89 6.43 13.10
CA MET A 127 -2.03 5.78 14.09
C MET A 127 -1.16 6.80 14.82
N GLY A 128 -0.76 6.53 16.05
CA GLY A 128 0.08 7.42 16.84
C GLY A 128 1.45 7.71 16.21
N ASN A 129 1.96 6.78 15.40
CA ASN A 129 3.16 6.95 14.58
C ASN A 129 2.90 7.56 13.19
N ALA A 130 1.67 7.95 12.88
CA ALA A 130 1.33 8.51 11.57
C ALA A 130 2.02 9.84 11.30
N VAL A 131 2.14 10.16 10.01
CA VAL A 131 2.60 11.48 9.55
C VAL A 131 1.63 12.59 9.99
N ASP A 132 2.14 13.79 10.19
CA ASP A 132 1.34 14.90 10.73
C ASP A 132 0.18 15.30 9.81
N GLU A 133 0.37 15.20 8.49
CA GLU A 133 -0.69 15.46 7.49
C GLU A 133 -1.90 14.54 7.67
N LEU A 134 -1.64 13.26 7.95
CA LEU A 134 -2.69 12.28 8.17
C LEU A 134 -3.40 12.53 9.50
N LYS A 135 -2.64 12.81 10.57
CA LYS A 135 -3.21 13.17 11.87
C LYS A 135 -4.10 14.40 11.80
N ALA A 136 -3.75 15.38 10.97
CA ALA A 136 -4.54 16.60 10.79
C ALA A 136 -5.90 16.36 10.11
N GLN A 137 -6.05 15.26 9.35
CA GLN A 137 -7.27 14.90 8.64
C GLN A 137 -8.09 13.82 9.36
N ALA A 138 -7.53 13.20 10.40
CA ALA A 138 -8.17 12.13 11.13
C ALA A 138 -9.30 12.63 12.04
N ASP A 139 -10.35 11.83 12.17
CA ASP A 139 -11.38 12.05 13.20
C ASP A 139 -10.85 11.71 14.60
N TYR A 140 -9.88 10.80 14.66
CA TYR A 140 -9.23 10.39 15.90
C TYR A 140 -7.79 9.95 15.66
N VAL A 141 -6.90 10.26 16.60
CA VAL A 141 -5.53 9.73 16.63
C VAL A 141 -5.43 8.72 17.76
N THR A 142 -5.11 7.47 17.41
CA THR A 142 -4.93 6.39 18.38
C THR A 142 -3.47 6.24 18.80
N ASP A 143 -3.17 5.21 19.58
CA ASP A 143 -1.80 4.88 19.99
C ASP A 143 -0.97 4.36 18.81
N ARG A 144 0.33 4.18 19.02
CA ARG A 144 1.24 3.69 17.98
C ARG A 144 0.92 2.24 17.60
N ASN A 145 1.35 1.85 16.41
CA ASN A 145 1.21 0.48 15.91
C ASN A 145 1.85 -0.58 16.84
N VAL A 146 2.95 -0.22 17.53
CA VAL A 146 3.64 -1.09 18.52
C VAL A 146 3.03 -1.02 19.93
N GLU A 147 1.97 -0.26 20.13
CA GLU A 147 1.26 0.00 21.39
C GLU A 147 -0.21 -0.41 21.28
N ASP A 148 -0.51 -1.39 20.45
CA ASP A 148 -1.86 -1.90 20.19
C ASP A 148 -2.88 -0.83 19.74
N GLY A 149 -2.45 0.18 18.98
CA GLY A 149 -3.25 1.33 18.61
C GLY A 149 -4.59 1.00 17.95
N ILE A 150 -4.62 0.02 17.03
CA ILE A 150 -5.88 -0.43 16.40
C ILE A 150 -6.83 -1.02 17.45
N TYR A 151 -6.32 -1.92 18.28
CA TYR A 151 -7.11 -2.56 19.34
C TYR A 151 -7.68 -1.52 20.32
N ASN A 152 -6.86 -0.56 20.75
CA ASN A 152 -7.24 0.48 21.69
C ASN A 152 -8.32 1.39 21.09
N ALA A 153 -8.23 1.73 19.81
CA ALA A 153 -9.28 2.47 19.11
C ALA A 153 -10.58 1.67 19.04
N CYS A 154 -10.53 0.39 18.66
CA CYS A 154 -11.70 -0.48 18.60
C CYS A 154 -12.41 -0.57 19.95
N ARG A 155 -11.66 -0.69 21.04
CA ARG A 155 -12.21 -0.68 22.41
C ARG A 155 -12.83 0.67 22.78
N LYS A 156 -12.15 1.76 22.47
CA LYS A 156 -12.63 3.11 22.76
C LYS A 156 -13.98 3.40 22.09
N PHE A 157 -14.14 2.95 20.85
CA PHE A 157 -15.38 3.16 20.09
C PHE A 157 -16.43 2.07 20.34
N GLY A 158 -16.14 1.05 21.16
CA GLY A 158 -17.09 0.01 21.51
C GLY A 158 -17.37 -0.99 20.38
N TRP A 159 -16.44 -1.18 19.46
CA TRP A 159 -16.57 -2.15 18.37
C TRP A 159 -16.16 -3.57 18.80
N ILE A 160 -15.40 -3.67 19.90
CA ILE A 160 -14.98 -4.91 20.57
C ILE A 160 -15.01 -4.74 22.09
#